data_ec2088b336bd9ecd214594516ddd12d8
#
_entry.id   ec2088b336bd9ecd214594516ddd12d8
#
_cell.length_a   1.000
_cell.length_b   1.000
_cell.length_c   1.000
_cell.angle_alpha   90.00
_cell.angle_beta   90.00
_cell.angle_gamma   90.00
#
_symmetry.space_group_name_H-M   'P 1'
#
loop_
_entity.id
_entity.type
_entity.pdbx_description
1 polymer ?
#
loop_
_entity_poly.entity_id
_entity_poly.type
_entity_poly.pdbx_seq_one_letter_code
_entity_poly.pdbx_strand_id
1 'polypeptide(L)'
;NSITDIVKDMNCTLNGNKQQFYRIPDNADMVAQLLLLYENAGGTESEYWMDYDYKRLRLQLEMKDYNSNEAEKEMNDLQAEARKLFPGAHVSVVGSIPQFTVMQQYVERGQMWSMLLSVLVIGVILVLVFGNWKVGLVGMIPNIAPAIIVGGMMGWLGYPLDMMTASLIPMVLGIAVDDTIHFINHSHVAY
;
A
#
# COMPACT_ATOMS: atom_id res chain seq x y z
N ASN A 1 -6.96 -15.53 11.16
CA ASN A 1 -7.75 -15.77 12.36
C ASN A 1 -9.22 -15.41 12.10
N SER A 2 -10.11 -16.19 12.68
CA SER A 2 -11.56 -15.99 12.52
C SER A 2 -12.32 -16.73 13.63
N ILE A 3 -13.64 -16.55 13.65
CA ILE A 3 -14.53 -17.32 14.54
C ILE A 3 -14.39 -18.85 14.38
N THR A 4 -13.96 -19.30 13.19
CA THR A 4 -13.76 -20.74 12.92
C THR A 4 -12.65 -21.35 13.78
N ASP A 5 -11.67 -20.55 14.19
CA ASP A 5 -10.58 -21.03 15.04
C ASP A 5 -11.10 -21.31 16.45
N ILE A 6 -11.97 -20.43 16.97
CA ILE A 6 -12.67 -20.64 18.25
C ILE A 6 -13.52 -21.92 18.19
N VAL A 7 -14.28 -22.12 17.10
CA VAL A 7 -15.11 -23.32 16.94
C VAL A 7 -14.26 -24.59 16.90
N LYS A 8 -13.12 -24.58 16.23
CA LYS A 8 -12.19 -25.73 16.19
C LYS A 8 -11.60 -26.04 17.58
N ASP A 9 -11.17 -25.00 18.30
CA ASP A 9 -10.63 -25.14 19.66
C ASP A 9 -11.68 -25.71 20.62
N MET A 10 -12.90 -25.18 20.58
CA MET A 10 -14.02 -25.67 21.38
C MET A 10 -14.35 -27.12 21.07
N ASN A 11 -14.44 -27.47 19.79
CA ASN A 11 -14.71 -28.84 19.36
C ASN A 11 -13.61 -29.80 19.82
N CYS A 12 -12.35 -29.41 19.73
CA CYS A 12 -11.21 -30.19 20.20
C CYS A 12 -11.25 -30.38 21.72
N THR A 13 -11.48 -29.30 22.47
CA THR A 13 -11.50 -29.31 23.95
C THR A 13 -12.62 -30.19 24.50
N LEU A 14 -13.83 -30.09 23.97
CA LEU A 14 -14.97 -30.89 24.37
C LEU A 14 -14.81 -32.39 24.08
N ASN A 15 -13.99 -32.74 23.09
CA ASN A 15 -13.68 -34.12 22.72
C ASN A 15 -12.35 -34.62 23.32
N GLY A 16 -11.93 -34.03 24.47
CA GLY A 16 -10.78 -34.48 25.22
C GLY A 16 -9.44 -34.14 24.63
N ASN A 17 -9.35 -32.96 23.95
CA ASN A 17 -8.13 -32.43 23.33
C ASN A 17 -7.49 -33.36 22.27
N LYS A 18 -8.31 -34.16 21.60
CA LYS A 18 -7.82 -35.02 20.53
C LYS A 18 -7.72 -34.26 19.23
N GLN A 19 -6.56 -34.24 18.61
CA GLN A 19 -6.25 -33.50 17.39
C GLN A 19 -7.20 -33.79 16.22
N GLN A 20 -7.78 -34.99 16.15
CA GLN A 20 -8.75 -35.34 15.11
C GLN A 20 -10.04 -34.49 15.15
N PHE A 21 -10.35 -33.89 16.30
CA PHE A 21 -11.50 -32.98 16.47
C PHE A 21 -11.17 -31.51 16.33
N TYR A 22 -9.91 -31.16 16.02
CA TYR A 22 -9.53 -29.79 15.65
C TYR A 22 -10.00 -29.47 14.24
N ARG A 23 -11.32 -29.42 14.05
CA ARG A 23 -12.01 -29.13 12.79
C ARG A 23 -13.38 -28.52 13.09
N ILE A 24 -13.94 -27.85 12.08
CA ILE A 24 -15.32 -27.38 12.15
C ILE A 24 -16.22 -28.63 12.08
N PRO A 25 -17.22 -28.76 12.99
CA PRO A 25 -18.21 -29.82 12.88
C PRO A 25 -19.01 -29.74 11.58
N ASP A 26 -19.38 -30.90 11.02
CA ASP A 26 -20.15 -30.97 9.76
C ASP A 26 -21.63 -30.57 9.97
N ASN A 27 -22.11 -30.50 11.22
CA ASN A 27 -23.46 -30.13 11.59
C ASN A 27 -23.54 -28.66 12.03
N ALA A 28 -24.35 -27.85 11.36
CA ALA A 28 -24.56 -26.44 11.68
C ALA A 28 -25.12 -26.22 13.10
N ASP A 29 -26.02 -27.11 13.57
CA ASP A 29 -26.56 -27.00 14.91
C ASP A 29 -25.48 -27.19 15.99
N MET A 30 -24.51 -28.06 15.75
CA MET A 30 -23.39 -28.27 16.63
C MET A 30 -22.47 -27.01 16.67
N VAL A 31 -22.24 -26.37 15.54
CA VAL A 31 -21.49 -25.12 15.49
C VAL A 31 -22.20 -24.02 16.30
N ALA A 32 -23.52 -23.89 16.14
CA ALA A 32 -24.32 -22.93 16.90
C ALA A 32 -24.27 -23.20 18.41
N GLN A 33 -24.36 -24.49 18.81
CA GLN A 33 -24.24 -24.86 20.22
C GLN A 33 -22.85 -24.57 20.81
N LEU A 34 -21.79 -24.80 20.06
CA LEU A 34 -20.42 -24.48 20.48
C LEU A 34 -20.25 -22.97 20.71
N LEU A 35 -20.76 -22.14 19.79
CA LEU A 35 -20.73 -20.69 19.92
C LEU A 35 -21.52 -20.21 21.12
N LEU A 36 -22.74 -20.71 21.31
CA LEU A 36 -23.57 -20.39 22.46
C LEU A 36 -22.90 -20.80 23.79
N LEU A 37 -22.26 -21.96 23.81
CA LEU A 37 -21.52 -22.44 24.99
C LEU A 37 -20.32 -21.52 25.28
N TYR A 38 -19.61 -21.07 24.24
CA TYR A 38 -18.50 -20.17 24.38
C TYR A 38 -18.94 -18.82 24.96
N GLU A 39 -20.02 -18.23 24.43
CA GLU A 39 -20.59 -16.98 24.92
C GLU A 39 -21.07 -17.10 26.37
N ASN A 40 -21.77 -18.17 26.71
CA ASN A 40 -22.24 -18.45 28.08
C ASN A 40 -21.10 -18.68 29.08
N ALA A 41 -19.95 -19.17 28.61
CA ALA A 41 -18.76 -19.33 29.43
C ALA A 41 -17.98 -18.01 29.65
N GLY A 42 -18.50 -16.89 29.15
CA GLY A 42 -17.87 -15.56 29.28
C GLY A 42 -16.89 -15.22 28.17
N GLY A 43 -16.94 -15.93 27.05
CA GLY A 43 -16.15 -15.64 25.86
C GLY A 43 -16.64 -14.39 25.16
N THR A 44 -15.93 -13.27 25.36
CA THR A 44 -16.25 -11.96 24.74
C THR A 44 -15.63 -11.79 23.37
N GLU A 45 -14.73 -12.67 22.97
CA GLU A 45 -14.03 -12.58 21.69
C GLU A 45 -14.93 -12.87 20.48
N SER A 46 -16.07 -13.54 20.68
CA SER A 46 -17.05 -13.79 19.61
C SER A 46 -17.56 -12.49 19.00
N GLU A 47 -17.78 -11.44 19.82
CA GLU A 47 -18.23 -10.11 19.37
C GLU A 47 -17.21 -9.43 18.44
N TYR A 48 -15.94 -9.76 18.56
CA TYR A 48 -14.89 -9.25 17.69
C TYR A 48 -14.96 -9.86 16.28
N TRP A 49 -15.39 -11.14 16.19
CA TRP A 49 -15.42 -11.89 14.95
C TRP A 49 -16.77 -11.90 14.25
N MET A 50 -17.84 -11.66 14.98
CA MET A 50 -19.19 -11.83 14.49
C MET A 50 -20.15 -10.86 15.20
N ASP A 51 -21.18 -10.35 14.51
CA ASP A 51 -22.22 -9.55 15.13
C ASP A 51 -23.30 -10.42 15.81
N TYR A 52 -24.07 -9.80 16.70
CA TYR A 52 -25.15 -10.47 17.44
C TYR A 52 -26.23 -11.12 16.56
N ASP A 53 -26.43 -10.59 15.37
CA ASP A 53 -27.42 -11.11 14.41
C ASP A 53 -26.86 -12.23 13.51
N TYR A 54 -25.58 -12.60 13.69
CA TYR A 54 -24.86 -13.59 12.88
C TYR A 54 -24.86 -13.27 11.36
N LYS A 55 -24.97 -11.98 11.02
CA LYS A 55 -25.06 -11.52 9.64
C LYS A 55 -23.72 -11.00 9.11
N ARG A 56 -22.81 -10.65 9.99
CA ARG A 56 -21.50 -10.11 9.65
C ARG A 56 -20.42 -10.99 10.25
N LEU A 57 -19.49 -11.38 9.40
CA LEU A 57 -18.33 -12.16 9.80
C LEU A 57 -17.06 -11.36 9.53
N ARG A 58 -16.15 -11.36 10.48
CA ARG A 58 -14.83 -10.77 10.33
C ARG A 58 -13.79 -11.89 10.16
N LEU A 59 -12.95 -11.72 9.14
CA LEU A 59 -11.77 -12.52 8.89
C LEU A 59 -10.54 -11.62 9.02
N GLN A 60 -9.60 -11.97 9.88
CA GLN A 60 -8.34 -11.25 10.02
C GLN A 60 -7.24 -12.00 9.30
N LEU A 61 -6.60 -11.29 8.37
CA LEU A 61 -5.45 -11.77 7.62
C LEU A 61 -4.23 -10.95 8.04
N GLU A 62 -3.11 -11.62 8.21
CA GLU A 62 -1.83 -11.01 8.50
C GLU A 62 -0.90 -11.27 7.32
N MET A 63 -0.29 -10.22 6.81
CA MET A 63 0.71 -10.32 5.76
C MET A 63 2.10 -10.38 6.41
N LYS A 64 2.92 -11.28 5.95
CA LYS A 64 4.28 -11.45 6.46
C LYS A 64 5.22 -10.35 5.97
N ASP A 65 5.09 -10.00 4.71
CA ASP A 65 5.90 -8.97 4.05
C ASP A 65 4.95 -7.98 3.37
N TYR A 66 5.29 -6.68 3.41
CA TYR A 66 4.50 -5.65 2.78
C TYR A 66 5.16 -5.20 1.46
N ASN A 67 4.46 -5.47 0.37
CA ASN A 67 4.71 -4.88 -0.94
C ASN A 67 3.37 -4.33 -1.45
N SER A 68 3.31 -3.03 -1.75
CA SER A 68 2.06 -2.34 -2.12
C SER A 68 1.36 -2.99 -3.32
N ASN A 69 2.11 -3.37 -4.35
CA ASN A 69 1.55 -3.97 -5.56
C ASN A 69 1.04 -5.40 -5.32
N GLU A 70 1.76 -6.19 -4.54
CA GLU A 70 1.35 -7.54 -4.16
C GLU A 70 0.14 -7.50 -3.22
N ALA A 71 0.16 -6.59 -2.25
CA ALA A 71 -0.95 -6.40 -1.32
C ALA A 71 -2.25 -6.03 -2.05
N GLU A 72 -2.19 -5.12 -3.03
CA GLU A 72 -3.36 -4.76 -3.84
C GLU A 72 -3.89 -5.96 -4.62
N LYS A 73 -3.01 -6.71 -5.26
CA LYS A 73 -3.40 -7.90 -6.01
C LYS A 73 -4.04 -8.95 -5.11
N GLU A 74 -3.42 -9.28 -3.99
CA GLU A 74 -3.94 -10.26 -3.04
C GLU A 74 -5.30 -9.83 -2.46
N MET A 75 -5.47 -8.56 -2.13
CA MET A 75 -6.76 -8.02 -1.66
C MET A 75 -7.86 -8.16 -2.72
N ASN A 76 -7.54 -7.87 -3.97
CA ASN A 76 -8.49 -8.00 -5.08
C ASN A 76 -8.86 -9.46 -5.34
N ASP A 77 -7.87 -10.35 -5.32
CA ASP A 77 -8.07 -11.79 -5.51
C ASP A 77 -8.92 -12.38 -4.37
N LEU A 78 -8.63 -12.02 -3.12
CA LEU A 78 -9.42 -12.41 -1.95
C LEU A 78 -10.87 -11.91 -2.03
N GLN A 79 -11.10 -10.68 -2.45
CA GLN A 79 -12.45 -10.17 -2.64
C GLN A 79 -13.19 -10.93 -3.74
N ALA A 80 -12.50 -11.23 -4.84
CA ALA A 80 -13.09 -11.97 -5.95
C ALA A 80 -13.47 -13.41 -5.54
N GLU A 81 -12.60 -14.09 -4.79
CA GLU A 81 -12.89 -15.43 -4.28
C GLU A 81 -14.00 -15.43 -3.23
N ALA A 82 -13.95 -14.48 -2.28
CA ALA A 82 -15.00 -14.38 -1.27
C ALA A 82 -16.38 -14.12 -1.88
N ARG A 83 -16.48 -13.30 -2.93
CA ARG A 83 -17.74 -13.09 -3.67
C ARG A 83 -18.23 -14.34 -4.41
N LYS A 84 -17.31 -15.19 -4.86
CA LYS A 84 -17.69 -16.49 -5.49
C LYS A 84 -18.22 -17.50 -4.46
N LEU A 85 -17.56 -17.52 -3.28
CA LEU A 85 -17.93 -18.43 -2.20
C LEU A 85 -19.23 -18.01 -1.49
N PHE A 86 -19.48 -16.70 -1.40
CA PHE A 86 -20.63 -16.13 -0.72
C PHE A 86 -21.44 -15.23 -1.67
N PRO A 87 -22.17 -15.83 -2.64
CA PRO A 87 -22.97 -15.06 -3.57
C PRO A 87 -24.09 -14.31 -2.84
N GLY A 88 -24.11 -12.98 -3.02
CA GLY A 88 -25.04 -12.08 -2.34
C GLY A 88 -24.54 -11.46 -1.03
N ALA A 89 -23.37 -11.86 -0.54
CA ALA A 89 -22.73 -11.20 0.60
C ALA A 89 -21.97 -9.94 0.15
N HIS A 90 -22.03 -8.89 0.97
CA HIS A 90 -21.21 -7.70 0.78
C HIS A 90 -19.83 -7.94 1.40
N VAL A 91 -18.83 -8.12 0.55
CA VAL A 91 -17.44 -8.32 0.98
C VAL A 91 -16.68 -7.01 0.90
N SER A 92 -16.10 -6.58 2.02
CA SER A 92 -15.25 -5.40 2.10
C SER A 92 -13.91 -5.77 2.77
N VAL A 93 -12.82 -5.29 2.21
CA VAL A 93 -11.48 -5.40 2.82
C VAL A 93 -11.19 -4.07 3.52
N VAL A 94 -10.93 -4.13 4.82
CA VAL A 94 -10.68 -2.96 5.67
C VAL A 94 -9.46 -3.19 6.54
N GLY A 95 -8.80 -2.14 6.95
CA GLY A 95 -7.64 -2.23 7.83
C GLY A 95 -6.51 -1.29 7.44
N SER A 96 -5.38 -1.39 8.13
CA SER A 96 -4.22 -0.53 7.88
C SER A 96 -3.55 -0.79 6.53
N ILE A 97 -3.46 -2.05 6.09
CA ILE A 97 -2.83 -2.41 4.82
C ILE A 97 -3.57 -1.79 3.62
N PRO A 98 -4.90 -1.96 3.44
CA PRO A 98 -5.64 -1.30 2.37
C PRO A 98 -5.50 0.22 2.39
N GLN A 99 -5.61 0.83 3.57
CA GLN A 99 -5.48 2.28 3.72
C GLN A 99 -4.09 2.77 3.30
N PHE A 100 -3.04 2.07 3.75
CA PHE A 100 -1.66 2.41 3.40
C PHE A 100 -1.39 2.22 1.90
N THR A 101 -1.90 1.15 1.30
CA THR A 101 -1.78 0.89 -0.15
C THR A 101 -2.42 2.00 -0.98
N VAL A 102 -3.64 2.40 -0.64
CA VAL A 102 -4.34 3.50 -1.32
C VAL A 102 -3.59 4.83 -1.14
N MET A 103 -3.13 5.13 0.08
CA MET A 103 -2.37 6.34 0.35
C MET A 103 -1.06 6.37 -0.46
N GLN A 104 -0.34 5.26 -0.54
CA GLN A 104 0.89 5.16 -1.33
C GLN A 104 0.64 5.42 -2.81
N GLN A 105 -0.40 4.85 -3.40
CA GLN A 105 -0.78 5.10 -4.80
C GLN A 105 -1.09 6.59 -5.07
N TYR A 106 -1.78 7.25 -4.14
CA TYR A 106 -2.04 8.69 -4.26
C TYR A 106 -0.74 9.51 -4.22
N VAL A 107 0.18 9.15 -3.33
CA VAL A 107 1.50 9.81 -3.22
C VAL A 107 2.31 9.58 -4.50
N GLU A 108 2.42 8.37 -4.98
CA GLU A 108 3.16 8.04 -6.21
C GLU A 108 2.61 8.82 -7.41
N ARG A 109 1.29 8.81 -7.59
CA ARG A 109 0.65 9.53 -8.70
C ARG A 109 0.80 11.05 -8.57
N GLY A 110 0.63 11.59 -7.36
CA GLY A 110 0.86 13.00 -7.06
C GLY A 110 2.31 13.41 -7.31
N GLN A 111 3.27 12.55 -6.95
CA GLN A 111 4.69 12.77 -7.15
C GLN A 111 5.06 12.83 -8.63
N MET A 112 4.51 11.93 -9.47
CA MET A 112 4.74 11.96 -10.92
C MET A 112 4.25 13.27 -11.55
N TRP A 113 3.05 13.72 -11.19
CA TRP A 113 2.52 15.00 -11.66
C TRP A 113 3.34 16.21 -11.17
N SER A 114 3.74 16.19 -9.90
CA SER A 114 4.59 17.23 -9.31
C SER A 114 5.95 17.32 -10.02
N MET A 115 6.55 16.17 -10.31
CA MET A 115 7.82 16.10 -11.05
C MET A 115 7.69 16.68 -12.47
N LEU A 116 6.65 16.30 -13.21
CA LEU A 116 6.40 16.85 -14.56
C LEU A 116 6.19 18.37 -14.52
N LEU A 117 5.41 18.85 -13.56
CA LEU A 117 5.17 20.29 -13.39
C LEU A 117 6.47 21.03 -13.03
N SER A 118 7.28 20.47 -12.13
CA SER A 118 8.56 21.05 -11.73
C SER A 118 9.52 21.18 -12.93
N VAL A 119 9.64 20.12 -13.73
CA VAL A 119 10.47 20.15 -14.95
C VAL A 119 9.99 21.23 -15.92
N LEU A 120 8.67 21.38 -16.10
CA LEU A 120 8.09 22.40 -16.94
C LEU A 120 8.41 23.81 -16.43
N VAL A 121 8.17 24.07 -15.15
CA VAL A 121 8.42 25.38 -14.51
C VAL A 121 9.91 25.74 -14.58
N ILE A 122 10.80 24.81 -14.27
CA ILE A 122 12.25 24.99 -14.37
C ILE A 122 12.63 25.31 -15.82
N GLY A 123 12.09 24.59 -16.80
CA GLY A 123 12.34 24.85 -18.22
C GLY A 123 11.96 26.26 -18.63
N VAL A 124 10.78 26.73 -18.18
CA VAL A 124 10.33 28.11 -18.46
C VAL A 124 11.27 29.13 -17.81
N ILE A 125 11.66 28.92 -16.55
CA ILE A 125 12.59 29.81 -15.85
C ILE A 125 13.93 29.88 -16.58
N LEU A 126 14.50 28.74 -16.97
CA LEU A 126 15.77 28.73 -17.71
C LEU A 126 15.68 29.43 -19.06
N VAL A 127 14.58 29.25 -19.81
CA VAL A 127 14.36 29.95 -21.07
C VAL A 127 14.28 31.48 -20.84
N LEU A 128 13.61 31.93 -19.81
CA LEU A 128 13.52 33.35 -19.46
C LEU A 128 14.88 33.94 -19.03
N VAL A 129 15.63 33.23 -18.24
CA VAL A 129 16.95 33.67 -17.74
C VAL A 129 17.96 33.76 -18.90
N PHE A 130 17.95 32.78 -19.79
CA PHE A 130 18.89 32.78 -20.93
C PHE A 130 18.43 33.65 -22.12
N GLY A 131 17.16 34.03 -22.17
CA GLY A 131 16.62 34.77 -23.33
C GLY A 131 16.63 33.96 -24.64
N ASN A 132 16.98 32.68 -24.59
CA ASN A 132 17.08 31.79 -25.74
C ASN A 132 16.56 30.38 -25.39
N TRP A 133 15.51 29.96 -26.09
CA TRP A 133 14.85 28.70 -25.84
C TRP A 133 15.76 27.47 -26.05
N LYS A 134 16.71 27.51 -26.99
CA LYS A 134 17.66 26.42 -27.26
C LYS A 134 18.63 26.27 -26.10
N VAL A 135 19.14 27.36 -25.58
CA VAL A 135 20.07 27.36 -24.43
C VAL A 135 19.34 26.93 -23.17
N GLY A 136 18.11 27.39 -22.96
CA GLY A 136 17.27 26.95 -21.85
C GLY A 136 17.01 25.46 -21.85
N LEU A 137 16.70 24.86 -23.01
CA LEU A 137 16.51 23.43 -23.15
C LEU A 137 17.80 22.62 -22.90
N VAL A 138 18.95 23.06 -23.38
CA VAL A 138 20.23 22.42 -23.10
C VAL A 138 20.57 22.54 -21.63
N GLY A 139 20.28 23.66 -20.98
CA GLY A 139 20.44 23.86 -19.55
C GLY A 139 19.56 22.94 -18.67
N MET A 140 18.50 22.34 -19.22
CA MET A 140 17.70 21.35 -18.51
C MET A 140 18.38 19.97 -18.38
N ILE A 141 19.30 19.63 -19.28
CA ILE A 141 19.95 18.31 -19.28
C ILE A 141 20.64 18.01 -17.95
N PRO A 142 21.53 18.88 -17.42
CA PRO A 142 22.17 18.63 -16.14
C PRO A 142 21.21 18.60 -14.95
N ASN A 143 20.05 19.24 -15.06
CA ASN A 143 19.03 19.22 -14.02
C ASN A 143 18.22 17.93 -13.99
N ILE A 144 17.90 17.36 -15.16
CA ILE A 144 17.12 16.12 -15.27
C ILE A 144 18.00 14.88 -15.08
N ALA A 145 19.27 14.93 -15.47
CA ALA A 145 20.18 13.80 -15.42
C ALA A 145 20.30 13.15 -14.02
N PRO A 146 20.48 13.88 -12.91
CA PRO A 146 20.52 13.28 -11.58
C PRO A 146 19.22 12.56 -11.19
N ALA A 147 18.06 13.12 -11.55
CA ALA A 147 16.77 12.50 -11.28
C ALA A 147 16.59 11.17 -12.04
N ILE A 148 17.01 11.13 -13.33
CA ILE A 148 17.00 9.91 -14.13
C ILE A 148 18.00 8.87 -13.58
N ILE A 149 19.19 9.29 -13.18
CA ILE A 149 20.19 8.40 -12.61
C ILE A 149 19.69 7.78 -11.31
N VAL A 150 19.19 8.59 -10.38
CA VAL A 150 18.68 8.10 -9.09
C VAL A 150 17.47 7.19 -9.30
N GLY A 151 16.48 7.60 -10.09
CA GLY A 151 15.31 6.79 -10.40
C GLY A 151 15.65 5.50 -11.15
N GLY A 152 16.59 5.57 -12.10
CA GLY A 152 17.08 4.42 -12.85
C GLY A 152 17.84 3.42 -11.97
N MET A 153 18.70 3.90 -11.07
CA MET A 153 19.39 3.06 -10.09
C MET A 153 18.43 2.38 -9.13
N MET A 154 17.42 3.10 -8.64
CA MET A 154 16.39 2.51 -7.77
C MET A 154 15.65 1.39 -8.49
N GLY A 155 15.22 1.64 -9.75
CA GLY A 155 14.53 0.63 -10.54
C GLY A 155 15.44 -0.59 -10.85
N TRP A 156 16.72 -0.37 -11.13
CA TRP A 156 17.66 -1.45 -11.40
C TRP A 156 18.01 -2.29 -10.15
N LEU A 157 18.09 -1.64 -9.00
CA LEU A 157 18.36 -2.30 -7.71
C LEU A 157 17.09 -2.92 -7.09
N GLY A 158 15.93 -2.73 -7.70
CA GLY A 158 14.67 -3.26 -7.19
C GLY A 158 14.15 -2.53 -5.94
N TYR A 159 14.64 -1.33 -5.67
CA TYR A 159 14.10 -0.52 -4.56
C TYR A 159 12.70 0.01 -4.92
N PRO A 160 11.68 -0.25 -4.10
CA PRO A 160 10.34 0.27 -4.35
C PRO A 160 10.33 1.80 -4.23
N LEU A 161 9.50 2.43 -5.05
CA LEU A 161 9.20 3.86 -4.93
C LEU A 161 8.19 4.02 -3.80
N ASP A 162 8.66 4.13 -2.57
CA ASP A 162 7.84 4.41 -1.40
C ASP A 162 7.71 5.93 -1.15
N MET A 163 6.97 6.29 -0.10
CA MET A 163 6.74 7.68 0.29
C MET A 163 8.02 8.45 0.58
N MET A 164 9.04 7.78 1.16
CA MET A 164 10.33 8.37 1.47
C MET A 164 11.16 8.58 0.21
N THR A 165 11.30 7.52 -0.58
CA THR A 165 12.12 7.54 -1.80
C THR A 165 11.52 8.43 -2.89
N ALA A 166 10.18 8.53 -2.97
CA ALA A 166 9.49 9.43 -3.88
C ALA A 166 9.83 10.91 -3.61
N SER A 167 10.09 11.30 -2.36
CA SER A 167 10.45 12.67 -2.00
C SER A 167 11.89 13.04 -2.35
N LEU A 168 12.79 12.06 -2.55
CA LEU A 168 14.18 12.30 -2.88
C LEU A 168 14.36 12.89 -4.28
N ILE A 169 13.56 12.46 -5.26
CA ILE A 169 13.69 12.89 -6.65
C ILE A 169 13.47 14.40 -6.81
N PRO A 170 12.39 15.03 -6.29
CA PRO A 170 12.24 16.48 -6.36
C PRO A 170 13.30 17.24 -5.57
N MET A 171 13.77 16.68 -4.45
CA MET A 171 14.83 17.29 -3.66
C MET A 171 16.14 17.37 -4.47
N VAL A 172 16.53 16.28 -5.13
CA VAL A 172 17.71 16.23 -6.01
C VAL A 172 17.54 17.19 -7.20
N LEU A 173 16.34 17.24 -7.77
CA LEU A 173 16.03 18.18 -8.87
C LEU A 173 16.19 19.64 -8.41
N GLY A 174 15.70 20.00 -7.23
CA GLY A 174 15.83 21.36 -6.68
C GLY A 174 17.28 21.78 -6.48
N ILE A 175 18.12 20.90 -5.95
CA ILE A 175 19.56 21.17 -5.77
C ILE A 175 20.26 21.35 -7.12
N ALA A 176 19.97 20.48 -8.10
CA ALA A 176 20.57 20.56 -9.42
C ALA A 176 20.24 21.88 -10.14
N VAL A 177 19.03 22.41 -9.95
CA VAL A 177 18.62 23.71 -10.53
C VAL A 177 19.40 24.86 -9.92
N ASP A 178 19.56 24.87 -8.61
CA ASP A 178 20.32 25.91 -7.88
C ASP A 178 21.78 25.95 -8.36
N ASP A 179 22.44 24.79 -8.45
CA ASP A 179 23.79 24.67 -8.98
C ASP A 179 23.91 25.16 -10.43
N THR A 180 22.93 24.84 -11.27
CA THR A 180 22.91 25.27 -12.68
C THR A 180 22.80 26.80 -12.80
N ILE A 181 21.89 27.42 -12.04
CA ILE A 181 21.70 28.87 -12.04
C ILE A 181 22.97 29.56 -11.52
N HIS A 182 23.57 29.03 -10.46
CA HIS A 182 24.78 29.60 -9.88
C HIS A 182 25.97 29.50 -10.84
N PHE A 183 26.19 28.35 -11.48
CA PHE A 183 27.25 28.13 -12.46
C PHE A 183 27.14 29.10 -13.66
N ILE A 184 25.93 29.27 -14.17
CA ILE A 184 25.70 30.11 -15.35
C ILE A 184 25.87 31.58 -15.01
N ASN A 185 25.35 32.03 -13.86
CA ASN A 185 25.52 33.41 -13.42
C ASN A 185 27.02 33.74 -13.23
N HIS A 186 27.81 32.80 -12.74
CA HIS A 186 29.24 32.99 -12.60
C HIS A 186 29.99 33.00 -13.95
N SER A 187 29.56 32.20 -14.93
CA SER A 187 30.13 32.18 -16.26
C SER A 187 29.84 33.43 -17.05
N HIS A 188 28.67 34.08 -16.87
CA HIS A 188 28.32 35.33 -17.51
C HIS A 188 29.07 36.57 -16.94
N VAL A 189 29.55 36.48 -15.70
CA VAL A 189 30.33 37.54 -15.07
C VAL A 189 31.83 37.43 -15.43
N ALA A 190 32.27 36.28 -15.90
CA ALA A 190 33.68 36.02 -16.24
C ALA A 190 34.04 36.34 -17.71
N TYR A 191 33.07 36.73 -18.53
CA TYR A 191 33.26 37.20 -19.88
C TYR A 191 32.69 38.63 -20.03
#